data_d62af187060c55bb9a1c801c9422509e
#
_entry.id   d62af187060c55bb9a1c801c9422509e
#
_cell.length_a   1.000
_cell.length_b   1.000
_cell.length_c   1.000
_cell.angle_alpha   90.00
_cell.angle_beta   90.00
_cell.angle_gamma   90.00
#
_symmetry.space_group_name_H-M   'P 1'
#
loop_
_entity.id
_entity.type
_entity.pdbx_description
1 polymer ?
#
loop_
_entity_poly.entity_id
_entity_poly.type
_entity_poly.pdbx_seq_one_letter_code
_entity_poly.pdbx_strand_id
1 'polypeptide(L)'
;EEESIMEEAIGSKIADYLIKPVKPSQILLAIKKNIDTNRLVEEKTTSDYQQEFRNISMKLASSMNKEEWYEIFKKLTYWELELERSGDESVEQILGMQKTEANSQFFRFIKNNYQDWIKGENAPLMSHNIIRKKVVPHMSETKPTYMIVIDNLRYDQWKIIEPSILKDFEVLKDEMYTSILPTATQYARNAIFCGMLPSEIQKRFPDMWKNDEDEGGKNMFEEEFLLDNLQRLGKGGSKASYTKITNLDFGRKVVNKIPNMKTNSLNVIVYNFVDMLSHARTDMKVIKELADDDAAYRSLTASWFDHSPLKDILKQIAKQDANLIITTDHGTINVNKPSKVIGDRNVNANLRYKQGRNLNYKKSDVFEMEKPLDFYLPIQNVSSKYIFAKEDMYFVYQNNYNQFVKFYKNTYQHGGVSMEEMIIPIITLKTKL
;
A
#
# COMPACT_ATOMS: atom_id res chain seq x y z
N GLU A 1 33.68 -31.98 -6.47
CA GLU A 1 32.83 -32.02 -5.24
C GLU A 1 33.01 -30.76 -4.37
N GLU A 2 34.24 -30.28 -4.13
CA GLU A 2 34.52 -29.10 -3.31
C GLU A 2 34.06 -27.80 -3.98
N GLU A 3 34.23 -27.63 -5.31
CA GLU A 3 33.72 -26.44 -6.05
C GLU A 3 32.19 -26.38 -6.08
N SER A 4 31.48 -27.49 -6.22
CA SER A 4 30.02 -27.55 -6.21
C SER A 4 29.44 -27.17 -4.85
N ILE A 5 30.07 -27.61 -3.74
CA ILE A 5 29.66 -27.23 -2.38
C ILE A 5 29.92 -25.74 -2.13
N MET A 6 30.97 -25.18 -2.72
CA MET A 6 31.32 -23.77 -2.62
C MET A 6 30.33 -22.88 -3.35
N GLU A 7 29.91 -23.27 -4.56
CA GLU A 7 28.85 -22.53 -5.33
C GLU A 7 27.50 -22.60 -4.62
N GLU A 8 27.15 -23.75 -4.04
CA GLU A 8 25.89 -23.91 -3.28
C GLU A 8 25.91 -23.10 -1.97
N ALA A 9 27.07 -22.99 -1.30
CA ALA A 9 27.25 -22.18 -0.09
C ALA A 9 27.13 -20.68 -0.39
N ILE A 10 27.70 -20.20 -1.50
CA ILE A 10 27.59 -18.80 -1.93
C ILE A 10 26.12 -18.43 -2.25
N GLY A 11 25.36 -19.36 -2.84
CA GLY A 11 23.93 -19.17 -3.14
C GLY A 11 22.98 -19.22 -1.92
N SER A 12 23.42 -19.78 -0.78
CA SER A 12 22.56 -20.11 0.37
C SER A 12 22.65 -19.14 1.56
N LYS A 13 23.17 -17.90 1.39
CA LYS A 13 23.37 -16.91 2.46
C LYS A 13 24.25 -17.40 3.63
N ILE A 14 25.19 -18.28 3.35
CA ILE A 14 26.20 -18.75 4.34
C ILE A 14 27.27 -17.66 4.46
N ALA A 15 27.50 -17.16 5.67
CA ALA A 15 28.45 -16.09 5.94
C ALA A 15 29.92 -16.48 5.74
N ASP A 16 30.28 -17.75 5.98
CA ASP A 16 31.60 -18.32 5.70
C ASP A 16 31.53 -19.85 5.73
N TYR A 17 32.56 -20.54 5.19
CA TYR A 17 32.66 -22.00 5.21
C TYR A 17 34.08 -22.44 5.65
N LEU A 18 34.17 -23.56 6.31
CA LEU A 18 35.43 -24.13 6.80
C LEU A 18 35.59 -25.58 6.32
N ILE A 19 36.72 -25.88 5.71
CA ILE A 19 37.05 -27.24 5.21
C ILE A 19 37.61 -28.08 6.36
N LYS A 20 37.03 -29.25 6.56
CA LYS A 20 37.55 -30.22 7.57
C LYS A 20 38.85 -30.83 7.14
N PRO A 21 39.81 -31.02 8.04
CA PRO A 21 39.76 -30.83 9.50
C PRO A 21 39.92 -29.36 9.89
N VAL A 22 38.99 -28.84 10.74
CA VAL A 22 38.91 -27.42 11.16
C VAL A 22 39.74 -27.22 12.42
N LYS A 23 40.64 -26.24 12.42
CA LYS A 23 41.41 -25.84 13.62
C LYS A 23 40.59 -24.75 14.38
N PRO A 24 40.67 -24.71 15.73
CA PRO A 24 40.00 -23.69 16.52
C PRO A 24 40.28 -22.23 16.08
N SER A 25 41.55 -21.99 15.64
CA SER A 25 41.94 -20.67 15.12
C SER A 25 41.24 -20.28 13.84
N GLN A 26 40.86 -21.21 12.99
CA GLN A 26 40.10 -20.96 11.74
C GLN A 26 38.66 -20.59 12.06
N ILE A 27 38.04 -21.23 13.05
CA ILE A 27 36.69 -20.87 13.55
C ILE A 27 36.70 -19.45 14.11
N LEU A 28 37.68 -19.15 14.98
CA LEU A 28 37.81 -17.81 15.56
C LEU A 28 38.01 -16.72 14.50
N LEU A 29 38.83 -17.02 13.47
CA LEU A 29 39.10 -16.10 12.38
C LEU A 29 37.84 -15.86 11.52
N ALA A 30 37.09 -16.90 11.19
CA ALA A 30 35.83 -16.78 10.45
C ALA A 30 34.79 -15.98 11.23
N ILE A 31 34.63 -16.25 12.52
CA ILE A 31 33.71 -15.48 13.40
C ILE A 31 34.13 -14.02 13.46
N LYS A 32 35.42 -13.74 13.72
CA LYS A 32 35.94 -12.36 13.81
C LYS A 32 35.73 -11.61 12.49
N LYS A 33 36.07 -12.21 11.36
CA LYS A 33 35.87 -11.63 10.03
C LYS A 33 34.41 -11.25 9.78
N ASN A 34 33.46 -12.13 10.15
CA ASN A 34 32.03 -11.86 9.96
C ASN A 34 31.52 -10.75 10.89
N ILE A 35 31.98 -10.71 12.15
CA ILE A 35 31.63 -9.62 13.09
C ILE A 35 32.19 -8.28 12.59
N ASP A 36 33.47 -8.24 12.20
CA ASP A 36 34.12 -7.03 11.70
C ASP A 36 33.45 -6.55 10.39
N THR A 37 33.03 -7.47 9.51
CA THR A 37 32.34 -7.14 8.26
C THR A 37 30.96 -6.53 8.56
N ASN A 38 30.18 -7.11 9.47
CA ASN A 38 28.88 -6.59 9.85
C ASN A 38 29.01 -5.17 10.43
N ARG A 39 29.95 -4.95 11.37
CA ARG A 39 30.23 -3.63 11.93
C ARG A 39 30.61 -2.59 10.85
N LEU A 40 31.45 -2.95 9.89
CA LEU A 40 31.84 -2.06 8.80
C LEU A 40 30.66 -1.73 7.88
N VAL A 41 29.75 -2.68 7.65
CA VAL A 41 28.51 -2.45 6.89
C VAL A 41 27.58 -1.51 7.64
N GLU A 42 27.39 -1.71 8.95
CA GLU A 42 26.58 -0.82 9.81
C GLU A 42 27.12 0.61 9.83
N GLU A 43 28.43 0.79 10.10
CA GLU A 43 29.10 2.09 10.09
C GLU A 43 28.95 2.79 8.74
N LYS A 44 29.09 2.06 7.62
CA LYS A 44 28.89 2.58 6.28
C LYS A 44 27.44 2.98 6.03
N THR A 45 26.48 2.13 6.36
CA THR A 45 25.03 2.40 6.20
C THR A 45 24.64 3.67 6.97
N THR A 46 25.09 3.81 8.20
CA THR A 46 24.87 5.00 9.03
C THR A 46 25.48 6.26 8.41
N SER A 47 26.71 6.17 7.90
CA SER A 47 27.38 7.31 7.23
C SER A 47 26.68 7.72 5.94
N ASP A 48 26.29 6.75 5.12
CA ASP A 48 25.57 6.97 3.86
C ASP A 48 24.20 7.61 4.12
N TYR A 49 23.49 7.16 5.16
CA TYR A 49 22.23 7.77 5.57
C TYR A 49 22.42 9.20 6.07
N GLN A 50 23.44 9.50 6.85
CA GLN A 50 23.71 10.88 7.33
C GLN A 50 23.90 11.87 6.17
N GLN A 51 24.50 11.43 5.07
CA GLN A 51 24.61 12.23 3.85
C GLN A 51 23.24 12.38 3.18
N GLU A 52 22.49 11.29 3.03
CA GLU A 52 21.18 11.32 2.39
C GLU A 52 20.14 12.06 3.23
N PHE A 53 20.24 12.01 4.57
CA PHE A 53 19.43 12.83 5.47
C PHE A 53 19.49 14.33 5.11
N ARG A 54 20.69 14.86 4.82
CA ARG A 54 20.85 16.26 4.40
C ARG A 54 20.18 16.52 3.05
N ASN A 55 20.34 15.60 2.11
CA ASN A 55 19.73 15.71 0.78
C ASN A 55 18.20 15.73 0.86
N ILE A 56 17.62 14.80 1.64
CA ILE A 56 16.17 14.73 1.87
C ILE A 56 15.70 16.01 2.57
N SER A 57 16.39 16.46 3.63
CA SER A 57 16.02 17.66 4.38
C SER A 57 16.06 18.93 3.52
N MET A 58 17.06 19.07 2.64
CA MET A 58 17.12 20.17 1.68
C MET A 58 15.94 20.10 0.68
N LYS A 59 15.60 18.92 0.21
CA LYS A 59 14.43 18.72 -0.67
C LYS A 59 13.14 19.09 0.04
N LEU A 60 12.94 18.64 1.27
CA LEU A 60 11.75 18.96 2.08
C LEU A 60 11.62 20.47 2.31
N ALA A 61 12.73 21.21 2.43
CA ALA A 61 12.71 22.66 2.58
C ALA A 61 12.39 23.42 1.26
N SER A 62 12.36 22.74 0.11
CA SER A 62 12.04 23.31 -1.20
C SER A 62 10.60 23.03 -1.61
N SER A 63 10.11 23.77 -2.63
CA SER A 63 8.84 23.40 -3.28
C SER A 63 9.05 22.17 -4.16
N MET A 64 8.34 21.09 -3.85
CA MET A 64 8.40 19.84 -4.60
C MET A 64 7.15 19.64 -5.45
N ASN A 65 7.34 19.06 -6.64
CA ASN A 65 6.26 18.55 -7.46
C ASN A 65 5.87 17.09 -7.04
N LYS A 66 4.85 16.53 -7.70
CA LYS A 66 4.33 15.19 -7.38
C LYS A 66 5.34 14.06 -7.61
N GLU A 67 6.17 14.17 -8.65
CA GLU A 67 7.20 13.19 -8.99
C GLU A 67 8.31 13.19 -7.92
N GLU A 68 8.70 14.38 -7.44
CA GLU A 68 9.68 14.52 -6.36
C GLU A 68 9.16 13.95 -5.03
N TRP A 69 7.86 14.08 -4.75
CA TRP A 69 7.25 13.43 -3.59
C TRP A 69 7.29 11.89 -3.67
N TYR A 70 7.08 11.32 -4.86
CA TYR A 70 7.23 9.88 -5.05
C TYR A 70 8.67 9.41 -4.80
N GLU A 71 9.65 10.16 -5.29
CA GLU A 71 11.07 9.85 -5.07
C GLU A 71 11.46 9.98 -3.59
N ILE A 72 11.01 11.01 -2.89
CA ILE A 72 11.25 11.17 -1.44
C ILE A 72 10.64 10.00 -0.66
N PHE A 73 9.42 9.61 -1.00
CA PHE A 73 8.76 8.47 -0.33
C PHE A 73 9.51 7.15 -0.57
N LYS A 74 9.96 6.90 -1.80
CA LYS A 74 10.81 5.74 -2.12
C LYS A 74 12.11 5.74 -1.32
N LYS A 75 12.79 6.90 -1.21
CA LYS A 75 14.02 7.05 -0.47
C LYS A 75 13.83 6.82 1.04
N LEU A 76 12.80 7.42 1.64
CA LEU A 76 12.47 7.21 3.05
C LEU A 76 12.17 5.74 3.35
N THR A 77 11.42 5.07 2.47
CA THR A 77 11.15 3.63 2.59
C THR A 77 12.42 2.79 2.44
N TYR A 78 13.29 3.12 1.48
CA TYR A 78 14.56 2.42 1.30
C TYR A 78 15.42 2.50 2.57
N TRP A 79 15.59 3.69 3.13
CA TRP A 79 16.40 3.89 4.33
C TRP A 79 15.77 3.24 5.56
N GLU A 80 14.45 3.20 5.66
CA GLU A 80 13.76 2.46 6.72
C GLU A 80 14.13 0.99 6.71
N LEU A 81 14.12 0.35 5.54
CA LEU A 81 14.47 -1.06 5.39
C LEU A 81 15.97 -1.34 5.59
N GLU A 82 16.85 -0.43 5.17
CA GLU A 82 18.30 -0.58 5.34
C GLU A 82 18.73 -0.36 6.79
N LEU A 83 18.19 0.64 7.48
CA LEU A 83 18.50 0.92 8.88
C LEU A 83 17.97 -0.15 9.82
N GLU A 84 16.76 -0.66 9.58
CA GLU A 84 16.22 -1.81 10.30
C GLU A 84 17.17 -3.03 10.26
N ARG A 85 17.82 -3.27 9.11
CA ARG A 85 18.81 -4.35 8.98
C ARG A 85 20.09 -4.07 9.74
N SER A 86 20.46 -2.81 9.93
CA SER A 86 21.67 -2.42 10.66
C SER A 86 21.49 -2.45 12.18
N GLY A 87 20.25 -2.31 12.69
CA GLY A 87 19.92 -2.36 14.11
C GLY A 87 20.38 -1.14 14.92
N ASP A 88 20.68 -0.01 14.27
CA ASP A 88 21.05 1.24 14.95
C ASP A 88 19.79 2.06 15.31
N GLU A 89 19.26 1.79 16.49
CA GLU A 89 18.04 2.45 17.02
C GLU A 89 18.13 3.98 17.04
N SER A 90 19.31 4.56 17.22
CA SER A 90 19.49 6.01 17.26
C SER A 90 19.26 6.65 15.90
N VAL A 91 19.72 6.00 14.85
CA VAL A 91 19.55 6.45 13.47
C VAL A 91 18.13 6.18 12.97
N GLU A 92 17.52 5.08 13.38
CA GLU A 92 16.09 4.81 13.12
C GLU A 92 15.18 5.89 13.70
N GLN A 93 15.45 6.39 14.92
CA GLN A 93 14.70 7.51 15.51
C GLN A 93 14.87 8.81 14.71
N ILE A 94 16.05 9.09 14.17
CA ILE A 94 16.30 10.25 13.30
C ILE A 94 15.48 10.13 12.01
N LEU A 95 15.46 8.95 11.39
CA LEU A 95 14.62 8.68 10.22
C LEU A 95 13.13 8.87 10.55
N GLY A 96 12.66 8.39 11.70
CA GLY A 96 11.29 8.57 12.18
C GLY A 96 10.88 10.04 12.29
N MET A 97 11.77 10.90 12.81
CA MET A 97 11.56 12.35 12.83
C MET A 97 11.49 12.94 11.41
N GLN A 98 12.37 12.50 10.50
CA GLN A 98 12.38 12.96 9.11
C GLN A 98 11.10 12.52 8.36
N LYS A 99 10.61 11.29 8.59
CA LYS A 99 9.31 10.82 8.06
C LYS A 99 8.14 11.67 8.57
N THR A 100 8.16 12.04 9.85
CA THR A 100 7.14 12.91 10.44
C THR A 100 7.14 14.30 9.79
N GLU A 101 8.32 14.89 9.59
CA GLU A 101 8.46 16.17 8.89
C GLU A 101 7.99 16.06 7.43
N ALA A 102 8.39 15.00 6.73
CA ALA A 102 7.95 14.73 5.36
C ALA A 102 6.43 14.62 5.26
N ASN A 103 5.77 13.88 6.15
CA ASN A 103 4.31 13.78 6.18
C ASN A 103 3.62 15.12 6.47
N SER A 104 4.21 15.97 7.33
CA SER A 104 3.69 17.31 7.59
C SER A 104 3.73 18.20 6.35
N GLN A 105 4.83 18.15 5.59
CA GLN A 105 5.01 18.88 4.34
C GLN A 105 4.10 18.31 3.23
N PHE A 106 4.02 16.99 3.11
CA PHE A 106 3.15 16.29 2.15
C PHE A 106 1.67 16.64 2.38
N PHE A 107 1.23 16.71 3.64
CA PHE A 107 -0.12 17.14 3.95
C PHE A 107 -0.42 18.53 3.39
N ARG A 108 0.50 19.50 3.54
CA ARG A 108 0.35 20.85 2.98
C ARG A 108 0.31 20.83 1.45
N PHE A 109 1.17 20.02 0.86
CA PHE A 109 1.21 19.81 -0.58
C PHE A 109 -0.12 19.26 -1.12
N ILE A 110 -0.68 18.22 -0.51
CA ILE A 110 -1.98 17.67 -0.87
C ILE A 110 -3.08 18.71 -0.71
N LYS A 111 -3.13 19.41 0.41
CA LYS A 111 -4.14 20.44 0.68
C LYS A 111 -4.16 21.53 -0.38
N ASN A 112 -3.00 21.90 -0.92
CA ASN A 112 -2.87 22.98 -1.91
C ASN A 112 -3.15 22.53 -3.35
N ASN A 113 -3.01 21.24 -3.68
CA ASN A 113 -3.06 20.76 -5.05
C ASN A 113 -4.23 19.80 -5.35
N TYR A 114 -4.78 19.14 -4.34
CA TYR A 114 -5.72 18.03 -4.54
C TYR A 114 -6.99 18.43 -5.28
N GLN A 115 -7.52 19.65 -5.05
CA GLN A 115 -8.72 20.11 -5.72
C GLN A 115 -8.52 20.27 -7.24
N ASP A 116 -7.36 20.77 -7.66
CA ASP A 116 -7.02 20.94 -9.07
C ASP A 116 -6.78 19.58 -9.71
N TRP A 117 -6.11 18.67 -9.00
CA TRP A 117 -5.88 17.30 -9.47
C TRP A 117 -7.15 16.52 -9.73
N ILE A 118 -8.12 16.61 -8.81
CA ILE A 118 -9.38 15.87 -8.96
C ILE A 118 -10.22 16.40 -10.13
N LYS A 119 -9.99 17.65 -10.55
CA LYS A 119 -10.55 18.24 -11.77
C LYS A 119 -9.75 17.93 -13.02
N GLY A 120 -8.63 17.24 -12.90
CA GLY A 120 -7.75 16.84 -13.99
C GLY A 120 -6.64 17.85 -14.33
N GLU A 121 -6.49 18.94 -13.56
CA GLU A 121 -5.49 19.97 -13.78
C GLU A 121 -4.16 19.53 -13.20
N ASN A 122 -3.14 19.37 -14.05
CA ASN A 122 -1.79 18.92 -13.66
C ASN A 122 -1.76 17.69 -12.73
N ALA A 123 -2.78 16.82 -12.84
CA ALA A 123 -2.98 15.69 -11.96
C ALA A 123 -1.89 14.62 -12.11
N PRO A 124 -1.48 13.95 -11.02
CA PRO A 124 -0.74 12.70 -11.10
C PRO A 124 -1.63 11.59 -11.72
N LEU A 125 -1.06 10.41 -11.88
CA LEU A 125 -1.88 9.21 -12.06
C LEU A 125 -2.68 9.00 -10.76
N MET A 126 -4.01 8.84 -10.87
CA MET A 126 -4.91 8.67 -9.72
C MET A 126 -5.76 7.42 -9.87
N SER A 127 -6.40 6.95 -8.79
CA SER A 127 -7.17 5.69 -8.71
C SER A 127 -8.09 5.46 -9.91
N HIS A 128 -8.92 6.44 -10.29
CA HIS A 128 -9.88 6.34 -11.39
C HIS A 128 -9.24 6.25 -12.80
N ASN A 129 -7.93 6.48 -12.92
CA ASN A 129 -7.22 6.42 -14.19
C ASN A 129 -6.45 5.10 -14.42
N ILE A 130 -6.38 4.21 -13.43
CA ILE A 130 -5.51 3.03 -13.43
C ILE A 130 -5.85 2.09 -14.58
N ILE A 131 -7.10 1.66 -14.72
CA ILE A 131 -7.51 0.73 -15.76
C ILE A 131 -7.18 1.30 -17.15
N ARG A 132 -7.58 2.54 -17.41
CA ARG A 132 -7.36 3.21 -18.70
C ARG A 132 -5.88 3.37 -19.05
N LYS A 133 -5.06 3.85 -18.09
CA LYS A 133 -3.67 4.28 -18.38
C LYS A 133 -2.64 3.17 -18.16
N LYS A 134 -2.94 2.16 -17.32
CA LYS A 134 -1.96 1.14 -16.93
C LYS A 134 -2.38 -0.29 -17.28
N VAL A 135 -3.67 -0.59 -17.41
CA VAL A 135 -4.13 -1.95 -17.71
C VAL A 135 -4.45 -2.12 -19.19
N VAL A 136 -5.32 -1.26 -19.74
CA VAL A 136 -5.76 -1.35 -21.14
C VAL A 136 -4.60 -1.37 -22.15
N PRO A 137 -3.49 -0.62 -21.98
CA PRO A 137 -2.34 -0.69 -22.90
C PRO A 137 -1.66 -2.06 -22.99
N HIS A 138 -1.84 -2.91 -21.97
CA HIS A 138 -1.25 -4.26 -21.92
C HIS A 138 -2.24 -5.35 -22.31
N MET A 139 -3.53 -5.02 -22.52
CA MET A 139 -4.54 -6.00 -22.94
C MET A 139 -4.34 -6.43 -24.38
N SER A 140 -4.26 -7.74 -24.62
CA SER A 140 -4.07 -8.36 -25.91
C SER A 140 -4.95 -9.61 -26.01
N GLU A 141 -5.28 -10.01 -27.23
CA GLU A 141 -5.97 -11.30 -27.49
C GLU A 141 -5.01 -12.49 -27.48
N THR A 142 -3.72 -12.24 -27.70
CA THR A 142 -2.70 -13.28 -27.82
C THR A 142 -1.94 -13.54 -26.51
N LYS A 143 -1.95 -12.57 -25.59
CA LYS A 143 -1.20 -12.63 -24.34
C LYS A 143 -2.08 -12.15 -23.18
N PRO A 144 -2.34 -13.00 -22.17
CA PRO A 144 -3.16 -12.61 -21.02
C PRO A 144 -2.48 -11.53 -20.20
N THR A 145 -3.27 -10.57 -19.72
CA THR A 145 -2.86 -9.59 -18.72
C THR A 145 -3.53 -9.93 -17.39
N TYR A 146 -2.73 -10.07 -16.35
CA TYR A 146 -3.21 -10.22 -14.98
C TYR A 146 -3.04 -8.89 -14.23
N MET A 147 -4.09 -8.44 -13.57
CA MET A 147 -4.03 -7.34 -12.62
C MET A 147 -4.32 -7.88 -11.22
N ILE A 148 -3.36 -7.80 -10.32
CA ILE A 148 -3.51 -8.20 -8.93
C ILE A 148 -3.59 -6.94 -8.07
N VAL A 149 -4.71 -6.79 -7.34
CA VAL A 149 -4.92 -5.72 -6.35
C VAL A 149 -4.85 -6.36 -4.97
N ILE A 150 -3.79 -6.06 -4.22
CA ILE A 150 -3.64 -6.50 -2.83
C ILE A 150 -4.16 -5.38 -1.95
N ASP A 151 -5.31 -5.58 -1.32
CA ASP A 151 -6.01 -4.60 -0.51
C ASP A 151 -5.12 -4.07 0.62
N ASN A 152 -4.96 -2.74 0.72
CA ASN A 152 -4.23 -2.06 1.78
C ASN A 152 -2.72 -2.37 1.86
N LEU A 153 -2.07 -2.71 0.75
CA LEU A 153 -0.63 -3.02 0.70
C LEU A 153 0.20 -1.74 0.66
N ARG A 154 1.06 -1.51 1.66
CA ARG A 154 2.03 -0.40 1.66
C ARG A 154 3.22 -0.68 0.75
N TYR A 155 3.92 0.39 0.35
CA TYR A 155 5.11 0.28 -0.49
C TYR A 155 6.26 -0.46 0.20
N ASP A 156 6.49 -0.27 1.49
CA ASP A 156 7.48 -0.99 2.27
C ASP A 156 7.18 -2.50 2.33
N GLN A 157 5.91 -2.88 2.45
CA GLN A 157 5.47 -4.28 2.39
C GLN A 157 5.68 -4.87 0.98
N TRP A 158 5.42 -4.09 -0.08
CA TRP A 158 5.79 -4.48 -1.44
C TRP A 158 7.27 -4.80 -1.54
N LYS A 159 8.15 -3.91 -1.05
CA LYS A 159 9.62 -4.07 -1.16
C LYS A 159 10.16 -5.33 -0.47
N ILE A 160 9.49 -5.83 0.58
CA ILE A 160 9.92 -7.07 1.24
C ILE A 160 9.42 -8.35 0.54
N ILE A 161 8.27 -8.32 -0.16
CA ILE A 161 7.79 -9.47 -0.93
C ILE A 161 8.34 -9.50 -2.37
N GLU A 162 8.74 -8.35 -2.91
CA GLU A 162 9.28 -8.17 -4.26
C GLU A 162 10.38 -9.18 -4.62
N PRO A 163 11.43 -9.43 -3.81
CA PRO A 163 12.51 -10.37 -4.16
C PRO A 163 12.01 -11.79 -4.42
N SER A 164 10.95 -12.21 -3.74
CA SER A 164 10.35 -13.53 -3.97
C SER A 164 9.62 -13.60 -5.32
N ILE A 165 8.98 -12.50 -5.72
CA ILE A 165 8.24 -12.38 -6.99
C ILE A 165 9.22 -12.29 -8.17
N LEU A 166 10.30 -11.52 -8.00
CA LEU A 166 11.29 -11.30 -9.05
C LEU A 166 12.13 -12.54 -9.41
N LYS A 167 11.97 -13.67 -8.71
CA LYS A 167 12.51 -14.94 -9.14
C LYS A 167 11.91 -15.40 -10.48
N ASP A 168 10.62 -15.19 -10.65
CA ASP A 168 9.82 -15.68 -11.77
C ASP A 168 9.40 -14.55 -12.75
N PHE A 169 9.56 -13.29 -12.36
CA PHE A 169 9.13 -12.12 -13.13
C PHE A 169 10.24 -11.09 -13.32
N GLU A 170 10.19 -10.35 -14.42
CA GLU A 170 11.03 -9.19 -14.72
C GLU A 170 10.22 -7.91 -14.60
N VAL A 171 10.77 -6.90 -13.92
CA VAL A 171 10.13 -5.58 -13.80
C VAL A 171 10.28 -4.81 -15.12
N LEU A 172 9.16 -4.40 -15.70
CA LEU A 172 9.12 -3.48 -16.82
C LEU A 172 9.01 -2.02 -16.36
N LYS A 173 8.21 -1.78 -15.30
CA LYS A 173 8.04 -0.44 -14.70
C LYS A 173 7.74 -0.58 -13.21
N ASP A 174 8.43 0.24 -12.40
CA ASP A 174 8.17 0.49 -10.98
C ASP A 174 7.74 1.94 -10.82
N GLU A 175 6.42 2.16 -10.82
CA GLU A 175 5.81 3.49 -10.80
C GLU A 175 4.95 3.67 -9.54
N MET A 176 4.64 4.94 -9.24
CA MET A 176 3.70 5.31 -8.19
C MET A 176 2.48 5.99 -8.78
N TYR A 177 1.37 5.92 -8.06
CA TYR A 177 0.20 6.75 -8.29
C TYR A 177 -0.33 7.33 -6.98
N THR A 178 -1.22 8.30 -7.06
CA THR A 178 -1.87 8.89 -5.89
C THR A 178 -3.26 8.30 -5.71
N SER A 179 -3.51 7.64 -4.58
CA SER A 179 -4.87 7.21 -4.20
C SER A 179 -5.77 8.42 -3.95
N ILE A 180 -7.05 8.32 -4.35
CA ILE A 180 -8.02 9.36 -4.08
C ILE A 180 -8.44 9.37 -2.60
N LEU A 181 -8.94 10.52 -2.13
CA LEU A 181 -9.55 10.67 -0.80
C LEU A 181 -11.06 10.37 -0.83
N PRO A 182 -11.57 9.73 0.20
CA PRO A 182 -10.89 9.03 1.28
C PRO A 182 -9.99 7.88 0.78
N THR A 183 -8.81 7.70 1.39
CA THR A 183 -7.95 6.53 1.13
C THR A 183 -8.54 5.29 1.78
N ALA A 184 -9.66 4.87 1.27
CA ALA A 184 -10.47 3.77 1.80
C ALA A 184 -11.04 2.93 0.65
N THR A 185 -11.11 1.63 0.87
CA THR A 185 -11.52 0.61 -0.10
C THR A 185 -12.79 0.98 -0.85
N GLN A 186 -13.81 1.45 -0.14
CA GLN A 186 -15.09 1.88 -0.71
C GLN A 186 -14.94 2.94 -1.82
N TYR A 187 -14.05 3.91 -1.61
CA TYR A 187 -13.85 5.03 -2.54
C TYR A 187 -12.78 4.69 -3.57
N ALA A 188 -11.58 4.34 -3.12
CA ALA A 188 -10.43 4.17 -3.99
C ALA A 188 -10.56 2.97 -4.92
N ARG A 189 -11.01 1.80 -4.43
CA ARG A 189 -11.09 0.59 -5.25
C ARG A 189 -12.28 0.62 -6.20
N ASN A 190 -13.43 1.12 -5.78
CA ASN A 190 -14.54 1.35 -6.70
C ASN A 190 -14.15 2.34 -7.80
N ALA A 191 -13.39 3.39 -7.51
CA ALA A 191 -12.89 4.32 -8.51
C ALA A 191 -11.90 3.66 -9.48
N ILE A 192 -11.02 2.77 -9.01
CA ILE A 192 -10.11 2.00 -9.87
C ILE A 192 -10.92 1.22 -10.91
N PHE A 193 -11.88 0.43 -10.48
CA PHE A 193 -12.63 -0.45 -11.37
C PHE A 193 -13.63 0.30 -12.24
N CYS A 194 -14.36 1.25 -11.67
CA CYS A 194 -15.31 2.04 -12.42
C CYS A 194 -14.64 3.04 -13.40
N GLY A 195 -13.41 3.48 -13.12
CA GLY A 195 -12.75 4.53 -13.91
C GLY A 195 -13.46 5.88 -13.81
N MET A 196 -14.13 6.13 -12.69
CA MET A 196 -14.90 7.34 -12.38
C MET A 196 -14.62 7.77 -10.92
N LEU A 197 -14.91 9.02 -10.61
CA LEU A 197 -14.83 9.54 -9.26
C LEU A 197 -16.09 9.20 -8.43
N PRO A 198 -16.01 9.15 -7.09
CA PRO A 198 -17.07 8.59 -6.25
C PRO A 198 -18.47 9.17 -6.47
N SER A 199 -18.63 10.49 -6.60
CA SER A 199 -19.95 11.08 -6.87
C SER A 199 -20.49 10.79 -8.26
N GLU A 200 -19.60 10.58 -9.24
CA GLU A 200 -19.96 10.15 -10.58
C GLU A 200 -20.44 8.70 -10.58
N ILE A 201 -19.77 7.83 -9.79
CA ILE A 201 -20.22 6.44 -9.60
C ILE A 201 -21.60 6.42 -8.96
N GLN A 202 -21.81 7.18 -7.87
CA GLN A 202 -23.09 7.28 -7.20
C GLN A 202 -24.21 7.74 -8.16
N LYS A 203 -23.92 8.74 -9.01
CA LYS A 203 -24.87 9.26 -9.98
C LYS A 203 -25.20 8.25 -11.09
N ARG A 204 -24.20 7.52 -11.58
CA ARG A 204 -24.36 6.55 -12.68
C ARG A 204 -24.96 5.23 -12.21
N PHE A 205 -24.62 4.79 -11.01
CA PHE A 205 -25.00 3.51 -10.43
C PHE A 205 -25.60 3.68 -9.02
N PRO A 206 -26.73 4.38 -8.88
CA PRO A 206 -27.29 4.71 -7.57
C PRO A 206 -27.65 3.48 -6.73
N ASP A 207 -28.03 2.36 -7.35
CA ASP A 207 -28.40 1.12 -6.66
C ASP A 207 -27.17 0.29 -6.25
N MET A 208 -26.01 0.51 -6.88
CA MET A 208 -24.76 -0.22 -6.63
C MET A 208 -23.81 0.55 -5.70
N TRP A 209 -23.91 1.87 -5.66
CA TRP A 209 -23.17 2.68 -4.70
C TRP A 209 -23.78 2.52 -3.29
N LYS A 210 -22.91 2.27 -2.31
CA LYS A 210 -23.31 2.24 -0.89
C LYS A 210 -22.57 3.34 -0.14
N ASN A 211 -23.29 4.15 0.62
CA ASN A 211 -22.71 5.15 1.51
C ASN A 211 -22.17 4.49 2.79
N ASP A 212 -21.42 5.23 3.60
CA ASP A 212 -20.82 4.73 4.84
C ASP A 212 -21.87 4.18 5.82
N GLU A 213 -23.07 4.78 5.85
CA GLU A 213 -24.18 4.41 6.74
C GLU A 213 -25.00 3.22 6.23
N ASP A 214 -24.94 2.90 4.93
CA ASP A 214 -25.75 1.84 4.35
C ASP A 214 -25.30 0.47 4.89
N GLU A 215 -26.23 -0.45 5.06
CA GLU A 215 -25.91 -1.81 5.48
C GLU A 215 -25.27 -2.62 4.34
N GLY A 216 -24.43 -3.60 4.72
CA GLY A 216 -23.80 -4.54 3.80
C GLY A 216 -22.43 -4.09 3.26
N GLY A 217 -21.86 -4.89 2.39
CA GLY A 217 -20.54 -4.64 1.80
C GLY A 217 -20.55 -3.45 0.84
N LYS A 218 -19.55 -2.60 0.94
CA LYS A 218 -19.42 -1.36 0.14
C LYS A 218 -18.79 -1.60 -1.24
N ASN A 219 -18.20 -2.77 -1.45
CA ASN A 219 -17.45 -3.15 -2.65
C ASN A 219 -17.98 -4.47 -3.22
N MET A 220 -19.28 -4.53 -3.47
CA MET A 220 -19.95 -5.75 -3.97
C MET A 220 -20.07 -5.79 -5.48
N PHE A 221 -19.96 -4.65 -6.18
CA PHE A 221 -20.21 -4.48 -7.61
C PHE A 221 -18.94 -4.13 -8.40
N GLU A 222 -17.77 -4.54 -7.90
CA GLU A 222 -16.48 -4.22 -8.54
C GLU A 222 -16.36 -4.86 -9.93
N GLU A 223 -16.93 -6.05 -10.15
CA GLU A 223 -16.95 -6.71 -11.45
C GLU A 223 -17.80 -5.94 -12.46
N GLU A 224 -19.00 -5.52 -12.07
CA GLU A 224 -19.91 -4.74 -12.89
C GLU A 224 -19.31 -3.39 -13.27
N PHE A 225 -18.65 -2.72 -12.31
CA PHE A 225 -17.93 -1.47 -12.55
C PHE A 225 -16.77 -1.67 -13.53
N LEU A 226 -16.01 -2.75 -13.42
CA LEU A 226 -14.93 -3.07 -14.34
C LEU A 226 -15.46 -3.30 -15.76
N LEU A 227 -16.53 -4.07 -15.92
CA LEU A 227 -17.11 -4.39 -17.22
C LEU A 227 -17.68 -3.14 -17.91
N ASP A 228 -18.40 -2.26 -17.16
CA ASP A 228 -18.86 -0.97 -17.71
C ASP A 228 -17.68 -0.08 -18.11
N ASN A 229 -16.63 -0.02 -17.30
CA ASN A 229 -15.42 0.75 -17.61
C ASN A 229 -14.75 0.25 -18.90
N LEU A 230 -14.56 -1.06 -19.04
CA LEU A 230 -13.99 -1.67 -20.24
C LEU A 230 -14.86 -1.37 -21.47
N GLN A 231 -16.18 -1.40 -21.35
CA GLN A 231 -17.08 -1.04 -22.45
C GLN A 231 -16.90 0.42 -22.87
N ARG A 232 -16.85 1.35 -21.92
CA ARG A 232 -16.62 2.79 -22.20
C ARG A 232 -15.24 3.05 -22.82
N LEU A 233 -14.26 2.20 -22.55
CA LEU A 233 -12.91 2.27 -23.12
C LEU A 233 -12.78 1.55 -24.47
N GLY A 234 -13.89 1.08 -25.07
CA GLY A 234 -13.89 0.36 -26.34
C GLY A 234 -13.33 -1.07 -26.25
N LYS A 235 -13.29 -1.66 -25.06
CA LYS A 235 -12.80 -3.01 -24.76
C LYS A 235 -13.93 -3.97 -24.34
N GLY A 236 -15.19 -3.62 -24.56
CA GLY A 236 -16.34 -4.44 -24.15
C GLY A 236 -16.43 -5.81 -24.81
N GLY A 237 -15.79 -6.01 -25.99
CA GLY A 237 -15.67 -7.32 -26.64
C GLY A 237 -14.52 -8.19 -26.10
N SER A 238 -13.65 -7.66 -25.25
CA SER A 238 -12.52 -8.40 -24.69
C SER A 238 -12.99 -9.35 -23.58
N LYS A 239 -12.49 -10.58 -23.59
CA LYS A 239 -12.77 -11.54 -22.52
C LYS A 239 -12.06 -11.14 -21.24
N ALA A 240 -12.80 -10.66 -20.26
CA ALA A 240 -12.31 -10.27 -18.95
C ALA A 240 -12.89 -11.16 -17.84
N SER A 241 -12.14 -11.37 -16.76
CA SER A 241 -12.60 -12.04 -15.54
C SER A 241 -12.24 -11.21 -14.31
N TYR A 242 -13.09 -11.32 -13.29
CA TYR A 242 -12.88 -10.74 -11.97
C TYR A 242 -12.98 -11.81 -10.89
N THR A 243 -12.07 -11.78 -9.93
CA THR A 243 -12.04 -12.74 -8.81
C THR A 243 -11.61 -12.04 -7.53
N LYS A 244 -12.42 -12.10 -6.49
CA LYS A 244 -12.13 -11.50 -5.18
C LYS A 244 -11.87 -12.60 -4.16
N ILE A 245 -10.65 -12.68 -3.64
CA ILE A 245 -10.20 -13.68 -2.68
C ILE A 245 -10.29 -13.10 -1.27
N THR A 246 -11.21 -13.63 -0.48
CA THR A 246 -11.49 -13.19 0.90
C THR A 246 -11.10 -14.22 1.96
N ASN A 247 -10.74 -15.45 1.56
CA ASN A 247 -10.31 -16.50 2.47
C ASN A 247 -9.34 -17.48 1.79
N LEU A 248 -8.64 -18.24 2.62
CA LEU A 248 -7.58 -19.16 2.20
C LEU A 248 -8.09 -20.28 1.28
N ASP A 249 -9.24 -20.89 1.62
CA ASP A 249 -9.78 -22.05 0.87
C ASP A 249 -10.22 -21.64 -0.53
N PHE A 250 -10.84 -20.47 -0.67
CA PHE A 250 -11.19 -19.94 -1.98
C PHE A 250 -9.92 -19.58 -2.77
N GLY A 251 -8.90 -19.01 -2.13
CA GLY A 251 -7.61 -18.75 -2.75
C GLY A 251 -6.98 -20.01 -3.35
N ARG A 252 -6.97 -21.12 -2.62
CA ARG A 252 -6.49 -22.44 -3.13
C ARG A 252 -7.28 -22.93 -4.34
N LYS A 253 -8.60 -22.71 -4.38
CA LYS A 253 -9.42 -23.04 -5.55
C LYS A 253 -9.06 -22.18 -6.75
N VAL A 254 -8.72 -20.90 -6.53
CA VAL A 254 -8.30 -19.97 -7.61
C VAL A 254 -6.98 -20.40 -8.21
N VAL A 255 -6.00 -20.87 -7.42
CA VAL A 255 -4.72 -21.41 -7.94
C VAL A 255 -4.97 -22.44 -9.06
N ASN A 256 -5.92 -23.36 -8.85
CA ASN A 256 -6.26 -24.40 -9.83
C ASN A 256 -7.00 -23.86 -11.09
N LYS A 257 -7.55 -22.65 -11.02
CA LYS A 257 -8.24 -22.00 -12.15
C LYS A 257 -7.31 -21.20 -13.05
N ILE A 258 -6.15 -20.74 -12.54
CA ILE A 258 -5.22 -19.88 -13.28
C ILE A 258 -4.84 -20.45 -14.67
N PRO A 259 -4.54 -21.75 -14.84
CA PRO A 259 -4.23 -22.30 -16.17
C PRO A 259 -5.34 -22.09 -17.22
N ASN A 260 -6.60 -22.04 -16.78
CA ASN A 260 -7.76 -21.84 -17.69
C ASN A 260 -8.00 -20.35 -18.01
N MET A 261 -7.40 -19.44 -17.27
CA MET A 261 -7.55 -17.98 -17.46
C MET A 261 -6.65 -17.44 -18.60
N LYS A 262 -5.74 -18.25 -19.14
CA LYS A 262 -4.80 -17.84 -20.20
C LYS A 262 -5.46 -17.35 -21.49
N THR A 263 -6.73 -17.70 -21.71
CA THR A 263 -7.51 -17.30 -22.89
C THR A 263 -8.25 -15.97 -22.71
N ASN A 264 -8.17 -15.37 -21.52
CA ASN A 264 -8.76 -14.07 -21.27
C ASN A 264 -7.75 -12.96 -21.58
N SER A 265 -8.23 -11.85 -22.15
CA SER A 265 -7.40 -10.66 -22.40
C SER A 265 -7.05 -9.94 -21.08
N LEU A 266 -7.93 -10.03 -20.07
CA LEU A 266 -7.72 -9.45 -18.75
C LEU A 266 -8.23 -10.38 -17.64
N ASN A 267 -7.41 -10.58 -16.61
CA ASN A 267 -7.78 -11.28 -15.41
C ASN A 267 -7.51 -10.38 -14.19
N VAL A 268 -8.54 -9.96 -13.50
CA VAL A 268 -8.43 -9.15 -12.28
C VAL A 268 -8.58 -10.06 -11.08
N ILE A 269 -7.62 -9.98 -10.16
CA ILE A 269 -7.62 -10.72 -8.89
C ILE A 269 -7.45 -9.71 -7.75
N VAL A 270 -8.46 -9.61 -6.88
CA VAL A 270 -8.41 -8.81 -5.65
C VAL A 270 -8.12 -9.72 -4.48
N TYR A 271 -7.14 -9.36 -3.66
CA TYR A 271 -6.72 -10.13 -2.50
C TYR A 271 -6.81 -9.30 -1.21
N ASN A 272 -7.75 -9.65 -0.33
CA ASN A 272 -8.12 -8.83 0.84
C ASN A 272 -7.29 -9.11 2.11
N PHE A 273 -6.12 -9.69 2.04
CA PHE A 273 -5.44 -10.17 3.25
C PHE A 273 -4.77 -9.06 4.09
N VAL A 274 -4.06 -8.10 3.47
CA VAL A 274 -3.32 -7.09 4.24
C VAL A 274 -4.28 -6.21 5.03
N ASP A 275 -5.44 -5.89 4.45
CA ASP A 275 -6.51 -5.20 5.15
C ASP A 275 -7.04 -6.02 6.34
N MET A 276 -7.29 -7.31 6.14
CA MET A 276 -7.68 -8.22 7.23
C MET A 276 -6.63 -8.30 8.35
N LEU A 277 -5.34 -8.26 8.02
CA LEU A 277 -4.26 -8.26 9.00
C LEU A 277 -4.25 -6.95 9.81
N SER A 278 -4.50 -5.81 9.18
CA SER A 278 -4.58 -4.51 9.82
C SER A 278 -5.77 -4.43 10.80
N HIS A 279 -6.93 -4.97 10.42
CA HIS A 279 -8.09 -5.10 11.29
C HIS A 279 -7.83 -6.07 12.45
N ALA A 280 -7.29 -7.25 12.17
CA ALA A 280 -6.95 -8.24 13.21
C ALA A 280 -5.96 -7.67 14.24
N ARG A 281 -4.99 -6.85 13.81
CA ARG A 281 -4.06 -6.17 14.72
C ARG A 281 -4.78 -5.16 15.63
N THR A 282 -5.80 -4.51 15.14
CA THR A 282 -6.61 -3.58 15.95
C THR A 282 -7.45 -4.32 17.00
N ASP A 283 -8.07 -5.44 16.61
CA ASP A 283 -9.09 -6.12 17.39
C ASP A 283 -8.53 -7.25 18.27
N MET A 284 -7.40 -7.87 17.87
CA MET A 284 -6.82 -9.02 18.55
C MET A 284 -5.52 -8.68 19.27
N LYS A 285 -5.53 -8.71 20.61
CA LYS A 285 -4.38 -8.38 21.45
C LYS A 285 -3.11 -9.16 21.07
N VAL A 286 -3.22 -10.45 20.78
CA VAL A 286 -2.09 -11.30 20.38
C VAL A 286 -1.44 -10.80 19.09
N ILE A 287 -2.21 -10.42 18.09
CA ILE A 287 -1.68 -9.88 16.82
C ILE A 287 -1.05 -8.52 17.06
N LYS A 288 -1.63 -7.69 17.93
CA LYS A 288 -1.06 -6.38 18.32
C LYS A 288 0.31 -6.53 19.00
N GLU A 289 0.48 -7.56 19.84
CA GLU A 289 1.76 -7.87 20.51
C GLU A 289 2.80 -8.47 19.54
N LEU A 290 2.36 -9.23 18.51
CA LEU A 290 3.24 -9.83 17.51
C LEU A 290 3.68 -8.84 16.42
N ALA A 291 2.96 -7.76 16.22
CA ALA A 291 3.22 -6.71 15.25
C ALA A 291 3.14 -5.34 15.93
N ASP A 292 3.97 -5.11 16.94
CA ASP A 292 3.94 -3.90 17.76
C ASP A 292 4.55 -2.68 17.04
N ASP A 293 5.40 -2.91 16.04
CA ASP A 293 6.00 -1.88 15.20
C ASP A 293 5.88 -2.18 13.69
N ASP A 294 6.41 -1.28 12.87
CA ASP A 294 6.39 -1.42 11.41
C ASP A 294 7.25 -2.59 10.91
N ALA A 295 8.38 -2.89 11.55
CA ALA A 295 9.27 -3.98 11.21
C ALA A 295 8.58 -5.34 11.42
N ALA A 296 7.97 -5.53 12.59
CA ALA A 296 7.19 -6.72 12.91
C ALA A 296 5.98 -6.88 11.98
N TYR A 297 5.31 -5.78 11.64
CA TYR A 297 4.18 -5.80 10.71
C TYR A 297 4.62 -6.21 9.29
N ARG A 298 5.77 -5.72 8.80
CA ARG A 298 6.38 -6.16 7.54
C ARG A 298 6.72 -7.65 7.58
N SER A 299 7.34 -8.10 8.66
CA SER A 299 7.73 -9.51 8.84
C SER A 299 6.52 -10.45 8.79
N LEU A 300 5.40 -10.08 9.42
CA LEU A 300 4.14 -10.82 9.31
C LEU A 300 3.62 -10.86 7.87
N THR A 301 3.71 -9.73 7.14
CA THR A 301 3.30 -9.68 5.74
C THR A 301 4.15 -10.60 4.86
N ALA A 302 5.47 -10.63 5.06
CA ALA A 302 6.37 -11.51 4.33
C ALA A 302 6.08 -12.99 4.61
N SER A 303 5.93 -13.34 5.89
CA SER A 303 5.59 -14.71 6.31
C SER A 303 4.25 -15.17 5.73
N TRP A 304 3.24 -14.30 5.79
CA TRP A 304 1.95 -14.59 5.16
C TRP A 304 2.10 -14.80 3.66
N PHE A 305 2.79 -13.91 2.94
CA PHE A 305 2.97 -14.02 1.50
C PHE A 305 3.60 -15.35 1.13
N ASP A 306 4.62 -15.78 1.86
CA ASP A 306 5.33 -17.04 1.60
C ASP A 306 4.47 -18.29 1.75
N HIS A 307 3.41 -18.24 2.56
CA HIS A 307 2.50 -19.36 2.83
C HIS A 307 1.10 -19.16 2.21
N SER A 308 0.90 -18.07 1.44
CA SER A 308 -0.41 -17.72 0.89
C SER A 308 -0.65 -18.33 -0.49
N PRO A 309 -1.92 -18.59 -0.85
CA PRO A 309 -2.29 -18.91 -2.23
C PRO A 309 -1.87 -17.85 -3.24
N LEU A 310 -1.63 -16.61 -2.85
CA LEU A 310 -1.17 -15.55 -3.74
C LEU A 310 0.18 -15.92 -4.37
N LYS A 311 1.12 -16.43 -3.59
CA LYS A 311 2.42 -16.90 -4.10
C LYS A 311 2.24 -18.05 -5.09
N ASP A 312 1.33 -18.97 -4.82
CA ASP A 312 1.07 -20.08 -5.74
C ASP A 312 0.32 -19.62 -7.01
N ILE A 313 -0.59 -18.64 -6.91
CA ILE A 313 -1.20 -17.96 -8.05
C ILE A 313 -0.13 -17.35 -8.94
N LEU A 314 0.81 -16.60 -8.38
CA LEU A 314 1.93 -15.98 -9.11
C LEU A 314 2.79 -17.04 -9.82
N LYS A 315 3.13 -18.14 -9.15
CA LYS A 315 3.83 -19.28 -9.77
C LYS A 315 3.07 -19.89 -10.93
N GLN A 316 1.73 -19.97 -10.88
CA GLN A 316 0.94 -20.48 -12.00
C GLN A 316 0.88 -19.48 -13.17
N ILE A 317 0.83 -18.17 -12.87
CA ILE A 317 0.93 -17.12 -13.88
C ILE A 317 2.31 -17.15 -14.56
N ALA A 318 3.38 -17.35 -13.80
CA ALA A 318 4.75 -17.42 -14.29
C ALA A 318 4.99 -18.54 -15.33
N LYS A 319 4.14 -19.58 -15.35
CA LYS A 319 4.17 -20.66 -16.36
C LYS A 319 3.52 -20.27 -17.69
N GLN A 320 3.01 -19.06 -17.80
CA GLN A 320 2.34 -18.53 -19.00
C GLN A 320 3.15 -17.36 -19.54
N ASP A 321 3.14 -17.13 -20.86
CA ASP A 321 3.59 -15.84 -21.41
C ASP A 321 2.52 -14.78 -21.07
N ALA A 322 2.71 -14.05 -19.98
CA ALA A 322 1.72 -13.13 -19.43
C ALA A 322 2.33 -11.78 -19.04
N ASN A 323 1.50 -10.72 -19.13
CA ASN A 323 1.77 -9.46 -18.46
C ASN A 323 1.15 -9.52 -17.06
N LEU A 324 1.83 -8.94 -16.08
CA LEU A 324 1.35 -8.87 -14.69
C LEU A 324 1.45 -7.42 -14.21
N ILE A 325 0.36 -6.92 -13.62
CA ILE A 325 0.32 -5.62 -12.96
C ILE A 325 -0.05 -5.88 -11.51
N ILE A 326 0.82 -5.49 -10.58
CA ILE A 326 0.55 -5.57 -9.14
C ILE A 326 0.37 -4.16 -8.60
N THR A 327 -0.69 -3.96 -7.84
CA THR A 327 -1.00 -2.68 -7.18
C THR A 327 -1.85 -2.91 -5.92
N THR A 328 -2.22 -1.82 -5.27
CA THR A 328 -3.19 -1.76 -4.18
C THR A 328 -4.12 -0.58 -4.41
N ASP A 329 -5.17 -0.45 -3.65
CA ASP A 329 -6.13 0.67 -3.72
C ASP A 329 -5.72 1.87 -2.84
N HIS A 330 -5.18 1.59 -1.66
CA HIS A 330 -4.62 2.56 -0.70
C HIS A 330 -3.60 1.84 0.19
N GLY A 331 -2.87 2.62 0.97
CA GLY A 331 -2.06 2.08 2.06
C GLY A 331 -2.66 2.43 3.42
N THR A 332 -1.83 2.29 4.46
CA THR A 332 -2.22 2.51 5.85
C THR A 332 -1.07 3.14 6.64
N ILE A 333 -1.39 3.89 7.68
CA ILE A 333 -0.40 4.51 8.58
C ILE A 333 -0.61 4.07 10.02
N ASN A 334 0.49 3.88 10.75
CA ASN A 334 0.45 3.67 12.20
C ASN A 334 0.07 4.98 12.89
N VAL A 335 -1.08 5.01 13.60
CA VAL A 335 -1.62 6.23 14.20
C VAL A 335 -1.24 6.36 15.67
N ASN A 336 -0.77 7.56 16.05
CA ASN A 336 -0.28 7.83 17.40
C ASN A 336 -0.84 9.10 18.05
N LYS A 337 -1.35 10.06 17.26
CA LYS A 337 -1.82 11.36 17.75
C LYS A 337 -3.34 11.46 17.69
N PRO A 338 -4.05 11.39 18.82
CA PRO A 338 -5.49 11.52 18.85
C PRO A 338 -5.91 12.97 18.58
N SER A 339 -6.94 13.17 17.74
CA SER A 339 -7.64 14.44 17.55
C SER A 339 -9.12 14.28 17.88
N LYS A 340 -9.61 15.17 18.74
CA LYS A 340 -10.98 15.11 19.20
C LYS A 340 -11.96 15.62 18.14
N VAL A 341 -12.99 14.82 17.86
CA VAL A 341 -14.10 15.19 16.98
C VAL A 341 -15.42 15.05 17.71
N ILE A 342 -16.30 16.03 17.50
CA ILE A 342 -17.69 15.98 17.95
C ILE A 342 -18.55 16.02 16.69
N GLY A 343 -19.56 15.18 16.60
CA GLY A 343 -20.47 15.10 15.47
C GLY A 343 -21.79 14.44 15.85
N ASP A 344 -22.75 14.49 14.95
CA ASP A 344 -24.03 13.83 15.11
C ASP A 344 -23.90 12.29 15.15
N ARG A 345 -24.98 11.60 15.56
CA ARG A 345 -24.98 10.14 15.70
C ARG A 345 -24.69 9.38 14.38
N ASN A 346 -24.92 10.02 13.24
CA ASN A 346 -24.79 9.44 11.91
C ASN A 346 -23.41 9.72 11.27
N VAL A 347 -22.40 10.05 12.05
CA VAL A 347 -21.03 10.20 11.54
C VAL A 347 -20.39 8.82 11.44
N ASN A 348 -19.71 8.57 10.31
CA ASN A 348 -19.06 7.27 10.05
C ASN A 348 -18.05 6.85 11.13
N ALA A 349 -17.81 5.57 11.27
CA ALA A 349 -16.91 5.00 12.29
C ALA A 349 -15.41 5.14 11.95
N ASN A 350 -15.04 5.44 10.70
CA ASN A 350 -13.64 5.50 10.28
C ASN A 350 -12.82 6.49 11.14
N LEU A 351 -11.57 6.15 11.44
CA LEU A 351 -10.72 6.94 12.33
C LEU A 351 -9.87 7.99 11.60
N ARG A 352 -9.79 7.93 10.27
CA ARG A 352 -8.94 8.82 9.48
C ARG A 352 -9.71 9.84 8.65
N TYR A 353 -11.00 9.60 8.43
CA TYR A 353 -11.90 10.60 7.84
C TYR A 353 -13.27 10.58 8.53
N LYS A 354 -13.96 11.69 8.45
CA LYS A 354 -15.34 11.80 8.91
C LYS A 354 -16.18 12.48 7.84
N GLN A 355 -17.38 11.97 7.63
CA GLN A 355 -18.44 12.59 6.84
C GLN A 355 -19.62 12.89 7.78
N GLY A 356 -20.16 14.07 7.72
CA GLY A 356 -21.34 14.41 8.54
C GLY A 356 -21.63 15.91 8.56
N ARG A 357 -22.74 16.24 9.27
CA ARG A 357 -23.10 17.61 9.61
C ARG A 357 -22.51 17.98 10.96
N ASN A 358 -22.51 19.27 11.27
CA ASN A 358 -22.17 19.79 12.60
C ASN A 358 -20.87 19.22 13.20
N LEU A 359 -19.90 18.87 12.34
CA LEU A 359 -18.61 18.39 12.80
C LEU A 359 -17.85 19.52 13.49
N ASN A 360 -17.45 19.31 14.75
CA ASN A 360 -16.58 20.21 15.50
C ASN A 360 -15.22 19.53 15.76
N TYR A 361 -14.17 20.18 15.33
CA TYR A 361 -12.80 19.66 15.30
C TYR A 361 -11.80 20.81 15.28
N LYS A 362 -10.55 20.52 15.53
CA LYS A 362 -9.46 21.48 15.42
C LYS A 362 -9.04 21.62 13.95
N LYS A 363 -9.25 22.78 13.34
CA LYS A 363 -8.97 23.03 11.91
C LYS A 363 -7.53 22.76 11.48
N SER A 364 -6.54 22.92 12.38
CA SER A 364 -5.14 22.64 12.10
C SER A 364 -4.82 21.14 11.93
N ASP A 365 -5.71 20.27 12.37
CA ASP A 365 -5.50 18.82 12.41
C ASP A 365 -6.12 18.10 11.19
N VAL A 366 -6.81 18.86 10.33
CA VAL A 366 -7.61 18.27 9.26
C VAL A 366 -7.41 18.96 7.90
N PHE A 367 -7.62 18.21 6.84
CA PHE A 367 -7.99 18.72 5.54
C PHE A 367 -9.53 18.69 5.46
N GLU A 368 -10.14 19.88 5.44
CA GLU A 368 -11.59 20.05 5.39
C GLU A 368 -12.07 20.25 3.95
N MET A 369 -13.11 19.54 3.54
CA MET A 369 -13.83 19.71 2.29
C MET A 369 -15.27 20.12 2.60
N GLU A 370 -15.50 21.44 2.66
CA GLU A 370 -16.82 22.04 3.01
C GLU A 370 -17.85 21.77 1.92
N LYS A 371 -17.42 21.68 0.67
CA LYS A 371 -18.26 21.40 -0.51
C LYS A 371 -17.80 20.11 -1.16
N PRO A 372 -18.25 18.94 -0.68
CA PRO A 372 -17.78 17.65 -1.16
C PRO A 372 -17.91 17.43 -2.67
N LEU A 373 -18.96 17.99 -3.30
CA LEU A 373 -19.15 17.89 -4.76
C LEU A 373 -18.05 18.57 -5.57
N ASP A 374 -17.39 19.60 -5.04
CA ASP A 374 -16.23 20.25 -5.69
C ASP A 374 -15.01 19.30 -5.72
N PHE A 375 -15.05 18.23 -4.93
CA PHE A 375 -14.05 17.17 -4.83
C PHE A 375 -14.58 15.82 -5.33
N TYR A 376 -15.70 15.82 -6.04
CA TYR A 376 -16.35 14.61 -6.55
C TYR A 376 -16.67 13.56 -5.47
N LEU A 377 -16.91 14.02 -4.24
CA LEU A 377 -17.35 13.15 -3.14
C LEU A 377 -18.88 13.10 -3.08
N PRO A 378 -19.46 11.94 -2.75
CA PRO A 378 -20.89 11.80 -2.59
C PRO A 378 -21.40 12.61 -1.38
N ILE A 379 -22.63 13.11 -1.48
CA ILE A 379 -23.28 13.81 -0.39
C ILE A 379 -24.56 13.08 0.00
N GLN A 380 -24.79 12.93 1.29
CA GLN A 380 -26.05 12.41 1.82
C GLN A 380 -27.07 13.53 2.00
N ASN A 381 -26.58 14.73 2.27
CA ASN A 381 -27.40 15.95 2.37
C ASN A 381 -26.53 17.18 2.11
N VAL A 382 -27.19 18.30 1.80
CA VAL A 382 -26.57 19.57 1.35
C VAL A 382 -25.57 20.16 2.36
N SER A 383 -25.73 19.86 3.66
CA SER A 383 -24.88 20.40 4.72
C SER A 383 -23.77 19.43 5.17
N SER A 384 -23.64 18.27 4.52
CA SER A 384 -22.56 17.33 4.81
C SER A 384 -21.21 17.87 4.34
N LYS A 385 -20.18 17.68 5.15
CA LYS A 385 -18.79 17.94 4.80
C LYS A 385 -17.93 16.74 5.12
N TYR A 386 -16.73 16.71 4.56
CA TYR A 386 -15.70 15.73 4.87
C TYR A 386 -14.51 16.39 5.57
N ILE A 387 -13.93 15.65 6.51
CA ILE A 387 -12.65 16.01 7.13
C ILE A 387 -11.73 14.80 7.09
N PHE A 388 -10.47 15.03 6.79
CA PHE A 388 -9.43 14.02 6.71
C PHE A 388 -8.34 14.32 7.72
N ALA A 389 -7.96 13.31 8.50
CA ALA A 389 -6.86 13.44 9.44
C ALA A 389 -5.53 13.54 8.69
N LYS A 390 -4.63 14.41 9.18
CA LYS A 390 -3.29 14.56 8.67
C LYS A 390 -2.32 13.61 9.34
N GLU A 391 -1.19 13.36 8.68
CA GLU A 391 -0.04 12.67 9.30
C GLU A 391 -0.48 11.35 10.01
N ASP A 392 0.01 11.11 11.23
CA ASP A 392 -0.34 9.98 12.09
C ASP A 392 -1.52 10.25 13.06
N MET A 393 -2.35 11.27 12.75
CA MET A 393 -3.51 11.60 13.58
C MET A 393 -4.69 10.64 13.36
N TYR A 394 -5.51 10.47 14.40
CA TYR A 394 -6.77 9.72 14.32
C TYR A 394 -7.88 10.40 15.12
N PHE A 395 -9.11 10.28 14.65
CA PHE A 395 -10.26 10.91 15.25
C PHE A 395 -10.86 10.08 16.38
N VAL A 396 -11.09 10.73 17.51
CA VAL A 396 -11.73 10.12 18.68
C VAL A 396 -12.90 10.97 19.13
N TYR A 397 -14.04 10.33 19.37
CA TYR A 397 -15.21 11.00 19.93
C TYR A 397 -15.03 11.37 21.38
N GLN A 398 -15.80 12.38 21.84
CA GLN A 398 -15.73 12.86 23.21
C GLN A 398 -16.12 11.79 24.25
N ASN A 399 -17.12 10.97 23.93
CA ASN A 399 -17.58 9.91 24.82
C ASN A 399 -16.50 8.82 24.96
N ASN A 400 -16.15 8.46 26.19
CA ASN A 400 -15.10 7.47 26.50
C ASN A 400 -13.74 7.80 25.85
N TYR A 401 -13.42 9.08 25.66
CA TYR A 401 -12.24 9.56 24.94
C TYR A 401 -10.95 8.85 25.36
N ASN A 402 -10.63 8.81 26.66
CA ASN A 402 -9.39 8.19 27.15
C ASN A 402 -9.32 6.69 26.88
N GLN A 403 -10.45 5.99 26.87
CA GLN A 403 -10.52 4.56 26.56
C GLN A 403 -10.21 4.33 25.08
N PHE A 404 -10.84 5.08 24.18
CA PHE A 404 -10.62 4.95 22.74
C PHE A 404 -9.24 5.45 22.31
N VAL A 405 -8.69 6.48 22.98
CA VAL A 405 -7.29 6.89 22.76
C VAL A 405 -6.34 5.73 23.01
N LYS A 406 -6.47 5.03 24.14
CA LYS A 406 -5.63 3.87 24.45
C LYS A 406 -5.84 2.68 23.49
N PHE A 407 -7.09 2.48 23.07
CA PHE A 407 -7.44 1.34 22.21
C PHE A 407 -6.85 1.50 20.81
N TYR A 408 -7.02 2.70 20.20
CA TYR A 408 -6.62 2.93 18.81
C TYR A 408 -5.17 3.42 18.65
N LYS A 409 -4.52 3.90 19.69
CA LYS A 409 -3.11 4.28 19.63
C LYS A 409 -2.26 3.09 19.19
N ASN A 410 -1.30 3.36 18.30
CA ASN A 410 -0.42 2.36 17.75
C ASN A 410 -1.21 1.25 16.98
N THR A 411 -2.19 1.66 16.17
CA THR A 411 -2.91 0.78 15.23
C THR A 411 -2.73 1.29 13.81
N TYR A 412 -2.88 0.41 12.82
CA TYR A 412 -2.83 0.80 11.41
C TYR A 412 -4.22 1.23 10.94
N GLN A 413 -4.30 2.44 10.43
CA GLN A 413 -5.55 3.04 9.98
C GLN A 413 -5.37 3.69 8.61
N HIS A 414 -6.46 3.83 7.87
CA HIS A 414 -6.49 4.42 6.54
C HIS A 414 -7.73 5.29 6.35
N GLY A 415 -7.73 6.14 5.33
CA GLY A 415 -8.83 7.06 5.02
C GLY A 415 -8.42 8.53 5.00
N GLY A 416 -7.22 8.87 5.52
CA GLY A 416 -6.72 10.23 5.68
C GLY A 416 -5.62 10.62 4.70
N VAL A 417 -4.82 11.59 5.11
CA VAL A 417 -3.74 12.16 4.29
C VAL A 417 -2.38 11.88 4.93
N SER A 418 -1.69 10.91 4.37
CA SER A 418 -0.27 10.63 4.63
C SER A 418 0.37 10.07 3.36
N MET A 419 1.70 10.05 3.29
CA MET A 419 2.43 9.44 2.17
C MET A 419 2.11 7.95 2.09
N GLU A 420 2.07 7.26 3.22
CA GLU A 420 1.82 5.82 3.35
C GLU A 420 0.42 5.42 2.85
N GLU A 421 -0.59 6.29 3.02
CA GLU A 421 -1.96 6.05 2.56
C GLU A 421 -2.17 6.42 1.10
N MET A 422 -1.49 7.46 0.60
CA MET A 422 -1.79 8.07 -0.70
C MET A 422 -0.80 7.74 -1.82
N ILE A 423 0.48 7.51 -1.52
CA ILE A 423 1.51 7.18 -2.52
C ILE A 423 1.59 5.67 -2.68
N ILE A 424 1.03 5.18 -3.78
CA ILE A 424 0.70 3.78 -3.98
C ILE A 424 1.54 3.19 -5.11
N PRO A 425 2.15 1.99 -4.90
CA PRO A 425 2.91 1.33 -5.95
C PRO A 425 2.01 0.77 -7.05
N ILE A 426 2.47 0.89 -8.29
CA ILE A 426 1.93 0.17 -9.43
C ILE A 426 3.07 -0.41 -10.26
N ILE A 427 3.21 -1.72 -10.23
CA ILE A 427 4.35 -2.44 -10.76
C ILE A 427 3.90 -3.23 -11.98
N THR A 428 4.52 -2.96 -13.11
CA THR A 428 4.30 -3.72 -14.35
C THR A 428 5.42 -4.71 -14.54
N LEU A 429 5.07 -5.98 -14.71
CA LEU A 429 5.97 -7.11 -14.80
C LEU A 429 5.64 -7.94 -16.06
N LYS A 430 6.61 -8.71 -16.51
CA LYS A 430 6.43 -9.81 -17.45
C LYS A 430 7.02 -11.10 -16.88
N THR A 431 6.53 -12.23 -17.33
CA THR A 431 7.06 -13.54 -16.97
C THR A 431 8.46 -13.75 -17.59
N LYS A 432 9.35 -14.40 -16.84
CA LYS A 432 10.66 -14.89 -17.33
C LYS A 432 10.45 -16.29 -17.92
N LEU A 433 10.18 -16.37 -19.20
CA LEU A 433 10.06 -17.63 -19.96
C LEU A 433 11.31 -17.86 -20.78
#